data_d0644ecc3c288287c71553842ead5992
#
_entry.id   d0644ecc3c288287c71553842ead5992
#
_cell.length_a   1.000
_cell.length_b   1.000
_cell.length_c   1.000
_cell.angle_alpha   90.00
_cell.angle_beta   90.00
_cell.angle_gamma   90.00
#
_symmetry.space_group_name_H-M   'P 1'
#
loop_
_entity.id
_entity.type
_entity.pdbx_description
1 polymer ?
#
loop_
_entity_poly.entity_id
_entity_poly.type
_entity_poly.pdbx_seq_one_letter_code
_entity_poly.pdbx_strand_id
1 'polypeptide(L)'
;MVKNVILWVVIAVVLMSVFNNFGTRGTQQSSALSYSQFIDAVKAGQVQEVILDDQNGIKGQLQGGNQFTSHAPNDPHLVDDLLANGVQIKARPTENESMLMQIFISWFPMVLLIGVWIFFMRQMQGGGGGKGGPMSFGKSKARMLEEDQIKVTFADVAGCDEAKEEVEEMVDFLRDPSKYQKLGGKIPRGALLIGPPGTGKTLIARAIAGEAKVPFFTISGSDFVEMFVGVGASRVRDMFEQAKRHAPCIIFIDEIDAVGRQRGAGLGGGNDEREQTLNQLLVEMDGFEGTEGVIVIAASNRPVILDAALLRPGRFDRQVTVGLPDVKGREHILNVHMGKVPAADDVEVKYIAQGTPGFSGADLANLV
;
A
#
# COMPACT_ATOMS: atom_id res chain seq x y z
N MET A 1 12.25 16.73 -8.01
CA MET A 1 12.76 16.31 -9.34
C MET A 1 14.27 16.44 -9.46
N VAL A 2 14.91 17.55 -9.13
CA VAL A 2 16.37 17.79 -9.31
C VAL A 2 17.26 16.76 -8.59
N LYS A 3 16.91 16.34 -7.36
CA LYS A 3 17.70 15.35 -6.60
C LYS A 3 17.77 13.97 -7.25
N ASN A 4 16.72 13.56 -7.94
CA ASN A 4 16.71 12.26 -8.64
C ASN A 4 17.52 12.31 -9.94
N VAL A 5 17.54 13.45 -10.63
CA VAL A 5 18.36 13.65 -11.83
C VAL A 5 19.85 13.59 -11.49
N ILE A 6 20.27 14.23 -10.40
CA ILE A 6 21.66 14.17 -9.91
C ILE A 6 22.07 12.72 -9.60
N LEU A 7 21.21 11.94 -8.97
CA LEU A 7 21.48 10.53 -8.68
C LEU A 7 21.69 9.71 -9.94
N TRP A 8 20.83 9.89 -10.95
CA TRP A 8 20.95 9.18 -12.23
C TRP A 8 22.21 9.58 -13.00
N VAL A 9 22.60 10.87 -12.92
CA VAL A 9 23.85 11.35 -13.51
C VAL A 9 25.05 10.70 -12.83
N VAL A 10 25.08 10.62 -11.50
CA VAL A 10 26.16 9.95 -10.75
C VAL A 10 26.24 8.46 -11.11
N ILE A 11 25.12 7.76 -11.18
CA ILE A 11 25.08 6.35 -11.59
C ILE A 11 25.60 6.17 -13.03
N ALA A 12 25.19 7.03 -13.95
CA ALA A 12 25.66 6.98 -15.33
C ALA A 12 27.18 7.22 -15.46
N VAL A 13 27.71 8.19 -14.70
CA VAL A 13 29.15 8.48 -14.66
C VAL A 13 29.95 7.32 -14.10
N VAL A 14 29.45 6.69 -13.02
CA VAL A 14 30.09 5.51 -12.40
C VAL A 14 30.06 4.32 -13.35
N LEU A 15 28.91 4.04 -13.99
CA LEU A 15 28.79 2.98 -14.97
C LEU A 15 29.71 3.23 -16.19
N MET A 16 29.79 4.46 -16.67
CA MET A 16 30.65 4.84 -17.77
C MET A 16 32.14 4.71 -17.42
N SER A 17 32.53 5.05 -16.17
CA SER A 17 33.88 4.88 -15.65
C SER A 17 34.25 3.40 -15.51
N VAL A 18 33.33 2.56 -15.01
CA VAL A 18 33.53 1.11 -14.93
C VAL A 18 33.64 0.51 -16.34
N PHE A 19 32.78 0.89 -17.27
CA PHE A 19 32.78 0.39 -18.64
C PHE A 19 34.06 0.81 -19.39
N ASN A 20 34.56 2.04 -19.21
CA ASN A 20 35.80 2.51 -19.77
C ASN A 20 37.03 1.76 -19.20
N ASN A 21 37.00 1.43 -17.93
CA ASN A 21 38.11 0.70 -17.30
C ASN A 21 38.13 -0.78 -17.68
N PHE A 22 36.96 -1.38 -18.00
CA PHE A 22 36.88 -2.74 -18.55
C PHE A 22 37.04 -2.78 -20.08
N GLY A 23 36.79 -1.68 -20.79
CA GLY A 23 36.80 -1.61 -22.26
C GLY A 23 38.14 -1.26 -22.92
N THR A 24 39.12 -0.72 -22.17
CA THR A 24 40.37 -0.20 -22.74
C THR A 24 41.60 -1.07 -22.47
N ARG A 25 41.45 -2.37 -22.40
CA ARG A 25 42.57 -3.24 -22.79
C ARG A 25 42.41 -3.57 -24.25
N GLY A 26 42.71 -2.58 -25.09
CA GLY A 26 42.92 -2.81 -26.50
C GLY A 26 43.99 -3.89 -26.65
N THR A 27 43.61 -5.04 -27.12
CA THR A 27 44.51 -6.07 -27.65
C THR A 27 45.26 -5.48 -28.84
N GLN A 28 46.35 -4.75 -28.58
CA GLN A 28 47.40 -4.70 -29.57
C GLN A 28 47.81 -6.16 -29.80
N GLN A 29 47.65 -6.65 -31.01
CA GLN A 29 48.07 -8.00 -31.40
C GLN A 29 49.57 -8.11 -31.18
N SER A 30 50.01 -8.48 -29.98
CA SER A 30 51.35 -8.91 -29.71
C SER A 30 51.45 -10.37 -30.18
N SER A 31 52.27 -10.64 -31.20
CA SER A 31 52.54 -12.00 -31.61
C SER A 31 53.34 -12.71 -30.53
N ALA A 32 52.83 -13.83 -30.03
CA ALA A 32 53.57 -14.67 -29.09
C ALA A 32 54.69 -15.41 -29.90
N LEU A 33 55.95 -15.10 -29.61
CA LEU A 33 57.11 -15.80 -30.17
C LEU A 33 57.59 -16.84 -29.15
N SER A 34 57.95 -18.04 -29.64
CA SER A 34 58.68 -18.99 -28.81
C SER A 34 60.08 -18.47 -28.50
N TYR A 35 60.64 -18.90 -27.36
CA TYR A 35 61.97 -18.44 -26.95
C TYR A 35 63.05 -18.65 -28.06
N SER A 36 63.01 -19.81 -28.73
CA SER A 36 63.95 -20.09 -29.85
C SER A 36 63.79 -19.11 -31.04
N GLN A 37 62.52 -18.82 -31.42
CA GLN A 37 62.24 -17.84 -32.47
C GLN A 37 62.64 -16.41 -32.07
N PHE A 38 62.52 -16.07 -30.79
CA PHE A 38 63.01 -14.80 -30.24
C PHE A 38 64.58 -14.71 -30.41
N ILE A 39 65.30 -15.73 -29.97
CA ILE A 39 66.77 -15.76 -30.07
C ILE A 39 67.21 -15.70 -31.53
N ASP A 40 66.49 -16.40 -32.43
CA ASP A 40 66.78 -16.34 -33.86
C ASP A 40 66.57 -14.92 -34.46
N ALA A 41 65.46 -14.25 -34.00
CA ALA A 41 65.19 -12.87 -34.39
C ALA A 41 66.20 -11.87 -33.81
N VAL A 42 66.76 -12.10 -32.63
CA VAL A 42 67.82 -11.31 -32.00
C VAL A 42 69.13 -11.46 -32.85
N LYS A 43 69.52 -12.71 -33.19
CA LYS A 43 70.68 -12.98 -34.00
C LYS A 43 70.56 -12.42 -35.44
N ALA A 44 69.34 -12.38 -35.97
CA ALA A 44 69.07 -11.78 -37.30
C ALA A 44 68.99 -10.23 -37.25
N GLY A 45 69.18 -9.59 -36.09
CA GLY A 45 69.13 -8.14 -35.94
C GLY A 45 67.73 -7.54 -36.10
N GLN A 46 66.69 -8.33 -36.00
CA GLN A 46 65.28 -7.91 -36.17
C GLN A 46 64.63 -7.30 -34.94
N VAL A 47 65.26 -7.43 -33.76
CA VAL A 47 64.75 -6.93 -32.48
C VAL A 47 65.37 -5.58 -32.15
N GLN A 48 64.52 -4.55 -31.92
CA GLN A 48 65.00 -3.21 -31.64
C GLN A 48 65.13 -2.95 -30.13
N GLU A 49 64.13 -3.34 -29.38
CA GLU A 49 64.08 -3.08 -27.96
C GLU A 49 63.41 -4.26 -27.21
N VAL A 50 63.91 -4.55 -26.00
CA VAL A 50 63.39 -5.61 -25.15
C VAL A 50 63.22 -5.08 -23.74
N ILE A 51 62.05 -5.36 -23.18
CA ILE A 51 61.70 -5.10 -21.78
C ILE A 51 61.70 -6.45 -21.05
N LEU A 52 62.58 -6.61 -20.08
CA LEU A 52 62.65 -7.79 -19.24
C LEU A 52 61.79 -7.54 -17.97
N ASP A 53 60.96 -8.48 -17.67
CA ASP A 53 60.11 -8.50 -16.49
C ASP A 53 60.66 -9.52 -15.46
N ASP A 54 60.54 -9.27 -14.14
CA ASP A 54 61.08 -10.11 -13.07
C ASP A 54 60.52 -11.55 -13.10
N GLN A 55 59.42 -11.78 -13.79
CA GLN A 55 58.80 -13.11 -13.94
C GLN A 55 59.23 -13.83 -15.23
N ASN A 56 60.43 -13.59 -15.72
CA ASN A 56 60.95 -14.16 -16.99
C ASN A 56 60.13 -13.84 -18.23
N GLY A 57 59.24 -12.86 -18.18
CA GLY A 57 58.50 -12.35 -19.34
C GLY A 57 59.36 -11.40 -20.17
N ILE A 58 59.41 -11.64 -21.47
CA ILE A 58 60.10 -10.78 -22.44
C ILE A 58 59.03 -10.10 -23.29
N LYS A 59 59.02 -8.77 -23.29
CA LYS A 59 58.21 -7.97 -24.20
C LYS A 59 59.14 -7.13 -25.03
N GLY A 60 58.98 -7.14 -26.33
CA GLY A 60 59.87 -6.38 -27.19
C GLY A 60 59.18 -5.86 -28.44
N GLN A 61 59.96 -5.07 -29.20
CA GLN A 61 59.52 -4.52 -30.46
C GLN A 61 60.53 -4.92 -31.56
N LEU A 62 60.01 -5.43 -32.68
CA LEU A 62 60.75 -5.73 -33.89
C LEU A 62 61.00 -4.43 -34.68
N GLN A 63 62.03 -4.40 -35.51
CA GLN A 63 62.37 -3.24 -36.40
C GLN A 63 61.18 -2.81 -37.29
N GLY A 64 60.21 -3.67 -37.50
CA GLY A 64 58.94 -3.36 -38.23
C GLY A 64 57.85 -2.72 -37.40
N GLY A 65 58.09 -2.35 -36.11
CA GLY A 65 57.07 -1.74 -35.22
C GLY A 65 56.11 -2.73 -34.56
N ASN A 66 56.20 -4.02 -34.93
CA ASN A 66 55.31 -5.05 -34.32
C ASN A 66 55.80 -5.42 -32.91
N GLN A 67 54.86 -5.47 -31.96
CA GLN A 67 55.17 -5.90 -30.60
C GLN A 67 55.08 -7.42 -30.49
N PHE A 68 55.99 -8.01 -29.73
CA PHE A 68 55.98 -9.44 -29.42
C PHE A 68 56.10 -9.68 -27.92
N THR A 69 55.62 -10.83 -27.51
CA THR A 69 55.78 -11.35 -26.15
C THR A 69 56.44 -12.73 -26.24
N SER A 70 57.44 -12.97 -25.37
CA SER A 70 58.08 -14.28 -25.21
C SER A 70 58.31 -14.56 -23.74
N HIS A 71 58.64 -15.78 -23.39
CA HIS A 71 58.99 -16.17 -22.03
C HIS A 71 60.34 -16.83 -22.02
N ALA A 72 61.28 -16.26 -21.24
CA ALA A 72 62.63 -16.81 -21.14
C ALA A 72 62.63 -17.97 -20.15
N PRO A 73 63.27 -19.10 -20.45
CA PRO A 73 63.75 -19.99 -19.43
C PRO A 73 64.82 -19.27 -18.59
N ASN A 74 65.15 -19.79 -17.43
CA ASN A 74 66.15 -19.17 -16.55
C ASN A 74 67.56 -19.30 -17.20
N ASP A 75 67.83 -18.39 -18.17
CA ASP A 75 69.04 -18.38 -18.97
C ASP A 75 69.96 -17.23 -18.49
N PRO A 76 71.08 -17.52 -17.82
CA PRO A 76 72.02 -16.51 -17.33
C PRO A 76 72.77 -15.77 -18.47
N HIS A 77 72.83 -16.30 -19.70
CA HIS A 77 73.50 -15.69 -20.82
C HIS A 77 72.61 -14.81 -21.66
N LEU A 78 71.31 -14.75 -21.42
CA LEU A 78 70.38 -13.97 -22.22
C LEU A 78 70.75 -12.48 -22.35
N VAL A 79 71.15 -11.87 -21.26
CA VAL A 79 71.51 -10.42 -21.25
C VAL A 79 72.76 -10.20 -22.04
N ASP A 80 73.80 -11.09 -21.99
CA ASP A 80 75.00 -10.99 -22.75
C ASP A 80 74.76 -11.16 -24.26
N ASP A 81 73.90 -12.10 -24.62
CA ASP A 81 73.53 -12.34 -26.01
C ASP A 81 72.70 -11.13 -26.60
N LEU A 82 71.85 -10.52 -25.81
CA LEU A 82 71.11 -9.31 -26.25
C LEU A 82 72.06 -8.11 -26.47
N LEU A 83 73.03 -7.90 -25.55
CA LEU A 83 74.01 -6.82 -25.66
C LEU A 83 74.93 -7.04 -26.79
N ALA A 84 75.40 -8.29 -27.05
CA ALA A 84 76.30 -8.62 -28.20
C ALA A 84 75.65 -8.34 -29.55
N ASN A 85 74.28 -8.44 -29.63
CA ASN A 85 73.58 -8.17 -30.87
C ASN A 85 73.01 -6.75 -30.95
N GLY A 86 73.33 -5.84 -29.98
CA GLY A 86 72.99 -4.42 -30.03
C GLY A 86 71.49 -4.11 -29.69
N VAL A 87 70.81 -5.01 -29.02
CA VAL A 87 69.41 -4.84 -28.60
C VAL A 87 69.33 -3.92 -27.40
N GLN A 88 68.42 -2.92 -27.41
CA GLN A 88 68.25 -2.05 -26.31
C GLN A 88 67.41 -2.79 -25.18
N ILE A 89 68.05 -2.90 -24.00
CA ILE A 89 67.36 -3.56 -22.86
C ILE A 89 66.81 -2.50 -21.91
N LYS A 90 65.51 -2.56 -21.63
CA LYS A 90 64.86 -1.77 -20.60
C LYS A 90 64.40 -2.70 -19.47
N ALA A 91 64.90 -2.48 -18.26
CA ALA A 91 64.38 -3.11 -17.05
C ALA A 91 63.27 -2.21 -16.47
N ARG A 92 62.08 -2.75 -16.28
CA ARG A 92 61.06 -2.08 -15.47
C ARG A 92 61.16 -2.56 -14.05
N PRO A 93 61.33 -1.66 -13.06
CA PRO A 93 61.14 -2.04 -11.68
C PRO A 93 59.71 -2.50 -11.47
N THR A 94 59.50 -3.56 -10.75
CA THR A 94 58.16 -3.98 -10.28
C THR A 94 57.58 -2.84 -9.46
N GLU A 95 56.65 -2.07 -10.04
CA GLU A 95 55.80 -1.24 -9.24
C GLU A 95 54.92 -2.19 -8.42
N ASN A 96 55.27 -2.36 -7.12
CA ASN A 96 54.43 -2.98 -6.16
C ASN A 96 53.18 -2.12 -6.05
N GLU A 97 52.19 -2.32 -6.94
CA GLU A 97 50.87 -1.78 -6.69
C GLU A 97 50.43 -2.26 -5.29
N SER A 98 50.23 -1.30 -4.42
CA SER A 98 49.86 -1.60 -3.04
C SER A 98 48.68 -2.59 -3.05
N MET A 99 48.88 -3.76 -2.45
CA MET A 99 47.87 -4.82 -2.30
C MET A 99 46.54 -4.26 -1.78
N LEU A 100 46.59 -3.22 -0.93
CA LEU A 100 45.45 -2.47 -0.45
C LEU A 100 44.71 -1.72 -1.55
N MET A 101 45.43 -1.18 -2.55
CA MET A 101 44.84 -0.47 -3.69
C MET A 101 44.09 -1.44 -4.62
N GLN A 102 44.65 -2.62 -4.87
CA GLN A 102 43.99 -3.67 -5.66
C GLN A 102 42.72 -4.20 -4.95
N ILE A 103 42.76 -4.42 -3.64
CA ILE A 103 41.61 -4.82 -2.84
C ILE A 103 40.55 -3.71 -2.91
N PHE A 104 40.94 -2.45 -2.72
CA PHE A 104 40.03 -1.33 -2.78
C PHE A 104 39.31 -1.21 -4.13
N ILE A 105 40.06 -1.27 -5.24
CA ILE A 105 39.51 -1.19 -6.60
C ILE A 105 38.57 -2.37 -6.88
N SER A 106 38.91 -3.58 -6.39
CA SER A 106 38.09 -4.78 -6.60
C SER A 106 36.79 -4.77 -5.79
N TRP A 107 36.82 -4.25 -4.55
CA TRP A 107 35.65 -4.28 -3.65
C TRP A 107 34.79 -3.02 -3.73
N PHE A 108 35.34 -1.90 -4.20
CA PHE A 108 34.64 -0.63 -4.29
C PHE A 108 33.31 -0.69 -5.07
N PRO A 109 33.20 -1.35 -6.24
CA PRO A 109 31.92 -1.47 -6.95
C PRO A 109 30.88 -2.25 -6.16
N MET A 110 31.31 -3.29 -5.42
CA MET A 110 30.43 -4.12 -4.60
C MET A 110 29.91 -3.34 -3.38
N VAL A 111 30.77 -2.61 -2.69
CA VAL A 111 30.40 -1.76 -1.55
C VAL A 111 29.47 -0.64 -1.99
N LEU A 112 29.71 -0.06 -3.17
CA LEU A 112 28.85 0.98 -3.74
C LEU A 112 27.46 0.43 -4.09
N LEU A 113 27.38 -0.76 -4.71
CA LEU A 113 26.10 -1.43 -4.99
C LEU A 113 25.32 -1.74 -3.70
N ILE A 114 26.00 -2.24 -2.68
CA ILE A 114 25.38 -2.50 -1.38
C ILE A 114 24.90 -1.18 -0.74
N GLY A 115 25.68 -0.12 -0.81
CA GLY A 115 25.29 1.21 -0.32
C GLY A 115 24.05 1.77 -1.03
N VAL A 116 24.00 1.66 -2.36
CA VAL A 116 22.85 2.05 -3.17
C VAL A 116 21.64 1.19 -2.83
N TRP A 117 21.82 -0.12 -2.64
CA TRP A 117 20.75 -1.04 -2.26
C TRP A 117 20.19 -0.72 -0.88
N ILE A 118 21.06 -0.47 0.12
CA ILE A 118 20.66 -0.04 1.48
C ILE A 118 19.96 1.33 1.43
N PHE A 119 20.44 2.26 0.61
CA PHE A 119 19.80 3.57 0.41
C PHE A 119 18.39 3.40 -0.17
N PHE A 120 18.22 2.57 -1.22
CA PHE A 120 16.89 2.26 -1.77
C PHE A 120 15.99 1.56 -0.76
N MET A 121 16.53 0.59 0.00
CA MET A 121 15.78 -0.09 1.05
C MET A 121 15.35 0.88 2.17
N ARG A 122 16.22 1.79 2.59
CA ARG A 122 15.87 2.85 3.54
C ARG A 122 14.86 3.84 2.98
N GLN A 123 14.94 4.18 1.71
CA GLN A 123 13.96 5.04 1.05
C GLN A 123 12.61 4.35 0.92
N MET A 124 12.57 3.05 0.69
CA MET A 124 11.34 2.25 0.72
C MET A 124 10.78 2.05 2.14
N GLN A 125 11.63 1.95 3.16
CA GLN A 125 11.24 1.82 4.56
C GLN A 125 11.02 3.16 5.27
N GLY A 126 11.75 4.21 4.87
CA GLY A 126 11.71 5.55 5.48
C GLY A 126 10.62 6.48 4.93
N GLY A 127 9.86 6.05 3.96
CA GLY A 127 8.67 6.73 3.44
C GLY A 127 7.43 6.49 4.30
N GLY A 128 7.55 6.55 5.63
CA GLY A 128 6.41 6.55 6.53
C GLY A 128 5.56 7.79 6.31
N GLY A 129 4.54 7.68 5.46
CA GLY A 129 3.59 8.77 5.18
C GLY A 129 2.99 8.78 3.78
N GLY A 130 3.44 7.92 2.86
CA GLY A 130 2.89 7.83 1.50
C GLY A 130 1.89 6.69 1.33
N LYS A 131 0.61 7.00 1.18
CA LYS A 131 -0.47 6.09 0.75
C LYS A 131 -0.07 5.46 -0.59
N GLY A 132 0.39 4.19 -0.63
CA GLY A 132 0.55 3.49 -1.90
C GLY A 132 1.68 2.46 -2.05
N GLY A 133 2.19 1.82 -0.98
CA GLY A 133 3.07 0.65 -1.13
C GLY A 133 2.28 -0.62 -1.46
N PRO A 134 2.88 -1.65 -2.10
CA PRO A 134 2.19 -2.90 -2.47
C PRO A 134 1.56 -3.64 -1.27
N MET A 135 1.96 -3.33 -0.03
CA MET A 135 1.33 -3.84 1.19
C MET A 135 0.11 -3.04 1.67
N SER A 136 -0.25 -1.93 1.03
CA SER A 136 -1.40 -1.10 1.44
C SER A 136 -2.73 -1.57 0.85
N PHE A 137 -2.75 -2.52 -0.08
CA PHE A 137 -3.98 -3.01 -0.72
C PHE A 137 -4.95 -3.68 0.26
N GLY A 138 -4.46 -4.28 1.33
CA GLY A 138 -5.28 -4.94 2.35
C GLY A 138 -5.71 -4.04 3.52
N LYS A 139 -5.29 -2.77 3.55
CA LYS A 139 -5.72 -1.85 4.61
C LYS A 139 -7.16 -1.39 4.40
N SER A 140 -7.91 -1.29 5.48
CA SER A 140 -9.27 -0.78 5.46
C SER A 140 -9.33 0.64 4.90
N LYS A 141 -10.32 0.91 4.05
CA LYS A 141 -10.71 2.25 3.60
C LYS A 141 -11.69 2.91 4.59
N ALA A 142 -12.01 2.27 5.70
CA ALA A 142 -12.92 2.81 6.69
C ALA A 142 -12.42 4.18 7.17
N ARG A 143 -13.33 5.13 7.24
CA ARG A 143 -13.08 6.44 7.82
C ARG A 143 -13.49 6.39 9.28
N MET A 144 -12.54 6.60 10.17
CA MET A 144 -12.82 6.82 11.58
C MET A 144 -13.18 8.29 11.78
N LEU A 145 -14.32 8.56 12.38
CA LEU A 145 -14.72 9.85 12.89
C LEU A 145 -14.59 9.78 14.42
N GLU A 146 -13.74 10.60 14.98
CA GLU A 146 -13.58 10.73 16.42
C GLU A 146 -14.82 11.41 17.02
N GLU A 147 -15.04 11.23 18.31
CA GLU A 147 -16.18 11.75 19.05
C GLU A 147 -16.40 13.25 18.79
N ASP A 148 -15.36 14.05 18.84
CA ASP A 148 -15.41 15.52 18.62
C ASP A 148 -15.86 15.93 17.21
N GLN A 149 -15.77 15.02 16.24
CA GLN A 149 -16.14 15.26 14.85
C GLN A 149 -17.60 14.93 14.57
N ILE A 150 -18.25 14.17 15.48
CA ILE A 150 -19.64 13.73 15.33
C ILE A 150 -20.55 14.72 16.07
N LYS A 151 -21.01 15.74 15.34
CA LYS A 151 -21.91 16.78 15.90
C LYS A 151 -23.38 16.43 15.77
N VAL A 152 -23.71 15.31 15.12
CA VAL A 152 -25.08 14.88 14.84
C VAL A 152 -25.64 14.12 16.04
N THR A 153 -26.82 14.53 16.50
CA THR A 153 -27.55 13.89 17.60
C THR A 153 -28.96 13.52 17.16
N PHE A 154 -29.75 12.87 18.01
CA PHE A 154 -31.15 12.56 17.73
C PHE A 154 -32.03 13.81 17.53
N ALA A 155 -31.60 14.99 17.97
CA ALA A 155 -32.28 16.25 17.69
C ALA A 155 -32.21 16.65 16.20
N ASP A 156 -31.15 16.22 15.49
CA ASP A 156 -30.98 16.49 14.06
C ASP A 156 -31.72 15.47 13.18
N VAL A 157 -32.24 14.41 13.76
CA VAL A 157 -32.96 13.34 13.08
C VAL A 157 -34.46 13.55 13.31
N ALA A 158 -35.22 13.74 12.25
CA ALA A 158 -36.65 13.97 12.30
C ALA A 158 -37.42 13.00 11.41
N GLY A 159 -38.68 12.72 11.72
CA GLY A 159 -39.59 11.95 10.88
C GLY A 159 -39.36 10.43 10.88
N CYS A 160 -38.68 9.89 11.91
CA CYS A 160 -38.47 8.47 12.09
C CYS A 160 -38.44 8.09 13.61
N ASP A 161 -39.45 8.55 14.34
CA ASP A 161 -39.48 8.42 15.79
C ASP A 161 -39.51 6.95 16.26
N GLU A 162 -40.23 6.06 15.56
CA GLU A 162 -40.24 4.62 15.83
C GLU A 162 -38.83 4.02 15.69
N ALA A 163 -38.11 4.38 14.64
CA ALA A 163 -36.74 3.90 14.47
C ALA A 163 -35.77 4.44 15.53
N LYS A 164 -36.00 5.66 16.05
CA LYS A 164 -35.22 6.20 17.16
C LYS A 164 -35.45 5.40 18.46
N GLU A 165 -36.69 5.10 18.78
CA GLU A 165 -37.04 4.31 19.98
C GLU A 165 -36.37 2.93 19.91
N GLU A 166 -36.38 2.27 18.74
CA GLU A 166 -35.76 0.95 18.58
C GLU A 166 -34.23 0.96 18.75
N VAL A 167 -33.55 2.09 18.44
CA VAL A 167 -32.09 2.20 18.58
C VAL A 167 -31.64 2.84 19.89
N GLU A 168 -32.55 3.39 20.71
CA GLU A 168 -32.21 4.04 21.98
C GLU A 168 -31.53 3.09 22.97
N GLU A 169 -31.95 1.82 22.98
CA GLU A 169 -31.32 0.78 23.80
C GLU A 169 -29.84 0.57 23.44
N MET A 170 -29.49 0.72 22.17
CA MET A 170 -28.07 0.62 21.72
C MET A 170 -27.24 1.81 22.20
N VAL A 171 -27.82 3.00 22.23
CA VAL A 171 -27.17 4.20 22.78
C VAL A 171 -26.89 4.02 24.27
N ASP A 172 -27.89 3.56 25.02
CA ASP A 172 -27.75 3.32 26.45
C ASP A 172 -26.66 2.28 26.75
N PHE A 173 -26.63 1.22 25.98
CA PHE A 173 -25.56 0.21 26.08
C PHE A 173 -24.18 0.79 25.82
N LEU A 174 -24.00 1.56 24.72
CA LEU A 174 -22.71 2.15 24.38
C LEU A 174 -22.23 3.16 25.42
N ARG A 175 -23.17 3.86 26.09
CA ARG A 175 -22.87 4.79 27.20
C ARG A 175 -22.39 4.07 28.46
N ASP A 176 -23.05 2.97 28.83
CA ASP A 176 -22.73 2.20 30.05
C ASP A 176 -22.88 0.68 29.81
N PRO A 177 -21.87 0.05 29.15
CA PRO A 177 -21.89 -1.40 28.94
C PRO A 177 -21.92 -2.21 30.22
N SER A 178 -21.40 -1.66 31.35
CA SER A 178 -21.27 -2.37 32.61
C SER A 178 -22.63 -2.64 33.29
N LYS A 179 -23.59 -1.78 33.07
CA LYS A 179 -24.96 -1.91 33.58
C LYS A 179 -25.64 -3.16 33.02
N TYR A 180 -25.51 -3.37 31.72
CA TYR A 180 -26.14 -4.52 31.05
C TYR A 180 -25.44 -5.84 31.38
N GLN A 181 -24.12 -5.83 31.55
CA GLN A 181 -23.35 -7.02 31.96
C GLN A 181 -23.78 -7.51 33.35
N LYS A 182 -23.99 -6.60 34.30
CA LYS A 182 -24.46 -6.96 35.68
C LYS A 182 -25.86 -7.56 35.70
N LEU A 183 -26.71 -7.17 34.76
CA LEU A 183 -28.06 -7.68 34.62
C LEU A 183 -28.15 -8.99 33.84
N GLY A 184 -27.07 -9.48 33.28
CA GLY A 184 -27.03 -10.70 32.44
C GLY A 184 -27.79 -10.57 31.12
N GLY A 185 -28.07 -9.33 30.69
CA GLY A 185 -28.73 -9.03 29.42
C GLY A 185 -27.86 -9.42 28.23
N LYS A 186 -28.47 -10.01 27.20
CA LYS A 186 -27.82 -10.21 25.90
C LYS A 186 -27.92 -8.91 25.10
N ILE A 187 -26.80 -8.36 24.77
CA ILE A 187 -26.66 -7.13 24.00
C ILE A 187 -26.73 -7.45 22.50
N PRO A 188 -27.50 -6.69 21.71
CA PRO A 188 -27.49 -6.85 20.26
C PRO A 188 -26.10 -6.50 19.71
N ARG A 189 -25.50 -7.44 18.99
CA ARG A 189 -24.16 -7.25 18.39
C ARG A 189 -24.23 -6.43 17.12
N GLY A 190 -25.40 -6.44 16.46
CA GLY A 190 -25.59 -5.71 15.23
C GLY A 190 -27.03 -5.33 14.95
N ALA A 191 -27.19 -4.23 14.24
CA ALA A 191 -28.48 -3.75 13.74
C ALA A 191 -28.43 -3.54 12.23
N LEU A 192 -29.52 -3.90 11.56
CA LEU A 192 -29.71 -3.66 10.14
C LEU A 192 -30.76 -2.58 9.94
N LEU A 193 -30.35 -1.42 9.41
CA LEU A 193 -31.26 -0.33 9.02
C LEU A 193 -31.79 -0.62 7.60
N ILE A 194 -33.10 -0.76 7.51
CA ILE A 194 -33.80 -1.12 6.26
C ILE A 194 -34.71 0.03 5.84
N GLY A 195 -34.72 0.37 4.57
CA GLY A 195 -35.68 1.36 4.05
C GLY A 195 -35.28 1.93 2.69
N PRO A 196 -36.17 2.70 2.07
CA PRO A 196 -35.91 3.37 0.80
C PRO A 196 -34.66 4.28 0.85
N PRO A 197 -34.04 4.59 -0.29
CA PRO A 197 -32.95 5.55 -0.32
C PRO A 197 -33.44 6.95 0.13
N GLY A 198 -32.56 7.72 0.75
CA GLY A 198 -32.87 9.08 1.20
C GLY A 198 -33.69 9.19 2.50
N THR A 199 -34.01 8.09 3.19
CA THR A 199 -34.79 8.11 4.45
C THR A 199 -33.97 8.45 5.69
N GLY A 200 -32.64 8.64 5.57
CA GLY A 200 -31.78 9.06 6.70
C GLY A 200 -31.10 7.93 7.47
N LYS A 201 -30.99 6.72 6.92
CA LYS A 201 -30.31 5.56 7.57
C LYS A 201 -28.90 5.89 8.06
N THR A 202 -28.09 6.49 7.20
CA THR A 202 -26.71 6.93 7.56
C THR A 202 -26.72 8.03 8.62
N LEU A 203 -27.75 8.89 8.60
CA LEU A 203 -27.92 9.97 9.59
C LEU A 203 -28.26 9.40 10.98
N ILE A 204 -29.17 8.42 11.05
CA ILE A 204 -29.53 7.71 12.29
C ILE A 204 -28.29 7.02 12.87
N ALA A 205 -27.51 6.31 12.05
CA ALA A 205 -26.31 5.63 12.52
C ALA A 205 -25.27 6.61 13.13
N ARG A 206 -25.11 7.79 12.51
CA ARG A 206 -24.27 8.86 13.07
C ARG A 206 -24.85 9.46 14.33
N ALA A 207 -26.16 9.61 14.40
CA ALA A 207 -26.82 10.15 15.57
C ALA A 207 -26.69 9.20 16.79
N ILE A 208 -26.75 7.88 16.59
CA ILE A 208 -26.45 6.90 17.65
C ILE A 208 -25.05 7.12 18.20
N ALA A 209 -24.04 7.27 17.33
CA ALA A 209 -22.66 7.50 17.76
C ALA A 209 -22.48 8.83 18.49
N GLY A 210 -23.08 9.90 17.97
CA GLY A 210 -23.02 11.23 18.60
C GLY A 210 -23.74 11.29 19.94
N GLU A 211 -24.87 10.60 20.07
CA GLU A 211 -25.63 10.52 21.30
C GLU A 211 -24.93 9.67 22.37
N ALA A 212 -24.30 8.55 21.93
CA ALA A 212 -23.50 7.69 22.80
C ALA A 212 -22.10 8.25 23.09
N LYS A 213 -21.64 9.23 22.33
CA LYS A 213 -20.29 9.82 22.40
C LYS A 213 -19.19 8.76 22.22
N VAL A 214 -19.29 7.99 21.16
CA VAL A 214 -18.33 6.93 20.82
C VAL A 214 -17.78 7.12 19.41
N PRO A 215 -16.55 6.64 19.12
CA PRO A 215 -15.98 6.65 17.78
C PRO A 215 -16.87 5.93 16.75
N PHE A 216 -16.87 6.46 15.51
CA PHE A 216 -17.70 5.96 14.42
C PHE A 216 -16.83 5.59 13.23
N PHE A 217 -16.76 4.31 12.90
CA PHE A 217 -16.10 3.80 11.72
C PHE A 217 -17.12 3.67 10.59
N THR A 218 -16.91 4.30 9.45
CA THR A 218 -17.82 4.22 8.30
C THR A 218 -17.12 3.69 7.07
N ILE A 219 -17.78 2.76 6.38
CA ILE A 219 -17.32 2.17 5.14
C ILE A 219 -18.53 1.84 4.26
N SER A 220 -18.36 1.89 2.93
CA SER A 220 -19.35 1.36 2.00
C SER A 220 -19.12 -0.13 1.74
N GLY A 221 -20.18 -0.92 1.63
CA GLY A 221 -20.10 -2.31 1.19
C GLY A 221 -19.39 -2.48 -0.14
N SER A 222 -19.51 -1.50 -1.04
CA SER A 222 -18.78 -1.46 -2.31
C SER A 222 -17.25 -1.38 -2.16
N ASP A 223 -16.75 -0.80 -1.07
CA ASP A 223 -15.31 -0.71 -0.79
C ASP A 223 -14.65 -2.06 -0.47
N PHE A 224 -15.47 -3.06 -0.16
CA PHE A 224 -14.99 -4.42 0.06
C PHE A 224 -14.95 -5.25 -1.23
N VAL A 225 -15.65 -4.82 -2.28
CA VAL A 225 -15.67 -5.53 -3.56
C VAL A 225 -14.47 -5.08 -4.40
N GLU A 226 -13.52 -5.97 -4.58
CA GLU A 226 -12.30 -5.71 -5.35
C GLU A 226 -12.09 -6.82 -6.41
N MET A 227 -11.24 -6.56 -7.40
CA MET A 227 -10.92 -7.53 -8.45
C MET A 227 -9.95 -8.62 -7.98
N PHE A 228 -9.24 -8.38 -6.88
CA PHE A 228 -8.23 -9.30 -6.35
C PHE A 228 -8.78 -10.11 -5.18
N VAL A 229 -8.70 -11.42 -5.31
CA VAL A 229 -9.17 -12.37 -4.29
C VAL A 229 -8.47 -12.14 -2.95
N GLY A 230 -9.24 -12.05 -1.88
CA GLY A 230 -8.75 -11.91 -0.50
C GLY A 230 -8.49 -10.48 -0.03
N VAL A 231 -8.52 -9.47 -0.92
CA VAL A 231 -8.32 -8.07 -0.52
C VAL A 231 -9.50 -7.56 0.30
N GLY A 232 -10.74 -7.85 -0.11
CA GLY A 232 -11.95 -7.49 0.64
C GLY A 232 -11.96 -8.13 2.03
N ALA A 233 -11.66 -9.40 2.13
CA ALA A 233 -11.56 -10.12 3.40
C ALA A 233 -10.48 -9.52 4.34
N SER A 234 -9.33 -9.12 3.80
CA SER A 234 -8.27 -8.46 4.56
C SER A 234 -8.71 -7.10 5.09
N ARG A 235 -9.46 -6.31 4.30
CA ARG A 235 -10.02 -5.02 4.74
C ARG A 235 -11.05 -5.17 5.84
N VAL A 236 -11.90 -6.18 5.74
CA VAL A 236 -12.85 -6.51 6.82
C VAL A 236 -12.08 -6.76 8.10
N ARG A 237 -11.09 -7.66 8.10
CA ARG A 237 -10.30 -7.98 9.29
C ARG A 237 -9.61 -6.75 9.87
N ASP A 238 -8.93 -5.94 9.04
CA ASP A 238 -8.24 -4.73 9.49
C ASP A 238 -9.20 -3.71 10.12
N MET A 239 -10.40 -3.52 9.54
CA MET A 239 -11.43 -2.65 10.09
C MET A 239 -11.89 -3.12 11.48
N PHE A 240 -12.16 -4.41 11.62
CA PHE A 240 -12.60 -4.97 12.89
C PHE A 240 -11.50 -4.93 13.96
N GLU A 241 -10.24 -5.17 13.60
CA GLU A 241 -9.10 -4.99 14.51
C GLU A 241 -8.95 -3.54 14.98
N GLN A 242 -9.13 -2.58 14.07
CA GLN A 242 -9.09 -1.16 14.43
C GLN A 242 -10.22 -0.80 15.37
N ALA A 243 -11.45 -1.25 15.10
CA ALA A 243 -12.60 -1.00 15.96
C ALA A 243 -12.41 -1.59 17.38
N LYS A 244 -11.89 -2.80 17.50
CA LYS A 244 -11.56 -3.42 18.81
C LYS A 244 -10.60 -2.58 19.66
N ARG A 245 -9.65 -1.90 19.01
CA ARG A 245 -8.69 -1.02 19.71
C ARG A 245 -9.32 0.28 20.23
N HIS A 246 -10.46 0.67 19.66
CA HIS A 246 -11.16 1.93 19.98
C HIS A 246 -12.52 1.67 20.64
N ALA A 247 -12.74 0.48 21.18
CA ALA A 247 -13.98 0.16 21.89
C ALA A 247 -14.12 0.98 23.19
N PRO A 248 -15.34 1.48 23.54
CA PRO A 248 -16.60 1.26 22.81
C PRO A 248 -16.69 2.08 21.51
N CYS A 249 -17.22 1.49 20.43
CA CYS A 249 -17.34 2.17 19.14
C CYS A 249 -18.45 1.56 18.27
N ILE A 250 -18.78 2.25 17.17
CA ILE A 250 -19.71 1.77 16.15
C ILE A 250 -18.98 1.54 14.85
N ILE A 251 -19.22 0.38 14.21
CA ILE A 251 -18.88 0.11 12.82
C ILE A 251 -20.16 0.28 11.99
N PHE A 252 -20.14 1.20 11.04
CA PHE A 252 -21.24 1.42 10.11
C PHE A 252 -20.86 0.96 8.69
N ILE A 253 -21.64 0.04 8.15
CA ILE A 253 -21.47 -0.49 6.80
C ILE A 253 -22.66 -0.03 5.96
N ASP A 254 -22.45 0.97 5.12
CA ASP A 254 -23.49 1.42 4.19
C ASP A 254 -23.56 0.48 2.96
N GLU A 255 -24.73 0.34 2.35
CA GLU A 255 -24.94 -0.50 1.18
C GLU A 255 -24.43 -1.94 1.36
N ILE A 256 -24.74 -2.57 2.50
CA ILE A 256 -24.28 -3.94 2.82
C ILE A 256 -24.67 -4.96 1.74
N ASP A 257 -25.70 -4.69 0.97
CA ASP A 257 -26.17 -5.53 -0.14
C ASP A 257 -25.15 -5.66 -1.28
N ALA A 258 -24.14 -4.78 -1.35
CA ALA A 258 -23.03 -4.94 -2.28
C ALA A 258 -22.20 -6.21 -2.00
N VAL A 259 -22.05 -6.59 -0.73
CA VAL A 259 -21.28 -7.77 -0.28
C VAL A 259 -22.19 -8.90 0.19
N GLY A 260 -23.28 -8.55 0.88
CA GLY A 260 -24.19 -9.46 1.58
C GLY A 260 -25.24 -10.16 0.72
N ARG A 261 -25.11 -10.16 -0.60
CA ARG A 261 -26.10 -10.76 -1.50
C ARG A 261 -26.11 -12.28 -1.43
N GLN A 262 -27.30 -12.89 -1.56
CA GLN A 262 -27.49 -14.34 -1.57
C GLN A 262 -26.61 -15.05 -2.60
N ARG A 263 -26.14 -16.26 -2.25
CA ARG A 263 -25.31 -17.14 -3.09
C ARG A 263 -26.07 -17.61 -4.33
N GLY A 264 -25.40 -17.71 -5.46
CA GLY A 264 -25.96 -18.33 -6.67
C GLY A 264 -26.68 -17.37 -7.62
N ALA A 265 -26.72 -16.07 -7.37
CA ALA A 265 -27.43 -15.11 -8.26
C ALA A 265 -26.59 -14.59 -9.45
N GLY A 266 -25.48 -15.25 -9.82
CA GLY A 266 -24.66 -14.81 -10.97
C GLY A 266 -23.66 -15.88 -11.43
N LEU A 267 -23.63 -16.10 -12.73
CA LEU A 267 -22.64 -16.93 -13.43
C LEU A 267 -21.41 -16.06 -13.75
N GLY A 268 -20.35 -16.06 -12.90
CA GLY A 268 -19.12 -15.35 -13.21
C GLY A 268 -18.14 -15.28 -12.03
N GLY A 269 -16.85 -15.28 -12.31
CA GLY A 269 -15.72 -15.33 -11.34
C GLY A 269 -15.57 -14.16 -10.35
N GLY A 270 -16.49 -13.19 -10.33
CA GLY A 270 -16.56 -12.14 -9.31
C GLY A 270 -17.35 -12.53 -8.06
N ASN A 271 -17.93 -13.73 -8.02
CA ASN A 271 -18.72 -14.18 -6.88
C ASN A 271 -17.84 -14.76 -5.77
N ASP A 272 -16.72 -15.38 -6.12
CA ASP A 272 -15.82 -16.04 -5.13
C ASP A 272 -15.21 -15.01 -4.16
N GLU A 273 -14.84 -13.83 -4.63
CA GLU A 273 -14.29 -12.78 -3.79
C GLU A 273 -15.33 -12.20 -2.84
N ARG A 274 -16.55 -11.96 -3.35
CA ARG A 274 -17.67 -11.49 -2.50
C ARG A 274 -18.04 -12.50 -1.43
N GLU A 275 -18.11 -13.78 -1.78
CA GLU A 275 -18.39 -14.86 -0.82
C GLU A 275 -17.30 -14.97 0.23
N GLN A 276 -16.02 -14.85 -0.17
CA GLN A 276 -14.91 -14.85 0.77
C GLN A 276 -14.98 -13.66 1.73
N THR A 277 -15.31 -12.47 1.21
CA THR A 277 -15.45 -11.25 2.00
C THR A 277 -16.66 -11.34 2.95
N LEU A 278 -17.80 -11.85 2.46
CA LEU A 278 -18.96 -12.11 3.31
C LEU A 278 -18.64 -13.12 4.42
N ASN A 279 -18.01 -14.23 4.09
CA ASN A 279 -17.61 -15.23 5.08
C ASN A 279 -16.67 -14.63 6.14
N GLN A 280 -15.71 -13.77 5.74
CA GLN A 280 -14.85 -13.07 6.69
C GLN A 280 -15.65 -12.13 7.59
N LEU A 281 -16.62 -11.37 7.03
CA LEU A 281 -17.49 -10.50 7.82
C LEU A 281 -18.27 -11.31 8.87
N LEU A 282 -18.83 -12.46 8.48
CA LEU A 282 -19.54 -13.35 9.39
C LEU A 282 -18.64 -13.88 10.52
N VAL A 283 -17.39 -14.26 10.17
CA VAL A 283 -16.39 -14.74 11.15
C VAL A 283 -16.02 -13.63 12.13
N GLU A 284 -15.80 -12.40 11.66
CA GLU A 284 -15.46 -11.28 12.54
C GLU A 284 -16.64 -10.93 13.47
N MET A 285 -17.88 -10.92 12.96
CA MET A 285 -19.06 -10.69 13.78
C MET A 285 -19.29 -11.78 14.83
N ASP A 286 -19.08 -13.04 14.48
CA ASP A 286 -19.18 -14.16 15.41
C ASP A 286 -18.07 -14.15 16.47
N GLY A 287 -16.90 -13.63 16.11
CA GLY A 287 -15.71 -13.51 16.96
C GLY A 287 -15.78 -12.40 18.01
N PHE A 288 -16.82 -11.57 18.01
CA PHE A 288 -17.03 -10.60 19.09
C PHE A 288 -17.59 -11.30 20.32
N GLU A 289 -16.91 -11.16 21.45
CA GLU A 289 -17.53 -11.40 22.72
C GLU A 289 -18.43 -10.18 23.03
N GLY A 290 -19.67 -10.40 23.50
CA GLY A 290 -20.64 -9.33 23.79
C GLY A 290 -20.20 -8.30 24.84
N THR A 291 -18.99 -8.43 25.35
CA THR A 291 -18.34 -7.56 26.34
C THR A 291 -17.41 -6.51 25.70
N GLU A 292 -17.07 -6.62 24.42
CA GLU A 292 -16.07 -5.76 23.77
C GLU A 292 -16.59 -4.33 23.47
N GLY A 293 -17.90 -4.06 23.60
CA GLY A 293 -18.45 -2.71 23.39
C GLY A 293 -18.46 -2.22 21.93
N VAL A 294 -18.33 -3.14 20.97
CA VAL A 294 -18.41 -2.82 19.53
C VAL A 294 -19.79 -3.21 19.01
N ILE A 295 -20.50 -2.26 18.39
CA ILE A 295 -21.77 -2.52 17.69
C ILE A 295 -21.58 -2.34 16.20
N VAL A 296 -22.05 -3.30 15.40
CA VAL A 296 -22.05 -3.24 13.95
C VAL A 296 -23.41 -2.80 13.45
N ILE A 297 -23.49 -1.66 12.76
CA ILE A 297 -24.73 -1.19 12.14
C ILE A 297 -24.56 -1.29 10.62
N ALA A 298 -25.46 -1.95 9.94
CA ALA A 298 -25.47 -1.99 8.48
C ALA A 298 -26.71 -1.29 7.94
N ALA A 299 -26.61 -0.73 6.72
CA ALA A 299 -27.74 -0.18 6.01
C ALA A 299 -27.95 -0.88 4.67
N SER A 300 -29.21 -1.17 4.34
CA SER A 300 -29.60 -1.70 3.04
C SER A 300 -30.88 -1.06 2.52
N ASN A 301 -30.92 -0.83 1.22
CA ASN A 301 -32.14 -0.41 0.52
C ASN A 301 -32.94 -1.63 0.00
N ARG A 302 -32.33 -2.84 0.03
CA ARG A 302 -32.90 -4.07 -0.56
C ARG A 302 -32.72 -5.27 0.35
N PRO A 303 -33.46 -5.36 1.48
CA PRO A 303 -33.26 -6.43 2.46
C PRO A 303 -33.52 -7.84 1.89
N VAL A 304 -34.38 -7.96 0.89
CA VAL A 304 -34.79 -9.25 0.29
C VAL A 304 -33.64 -9.99 -0.39
N ILE A 305 -32.60 -9.28 -0.84
CA ILE A 305 -31.46 -9.89 -1.52
C ILE A 305 -30.34 -10.32 -0.57
N LEU A 306 -30.43 -9.99 0.72
CA LEU A 306 -29.39 -10.31 1.70
C LEU A 306 -29.36 -11.81 2.01
N ASP A 307 -28.14 -12.32 2.27
CA ASP A 307 -27.94 -13.69 2.69
C ASP A 307 -28.54 -13.88 4.11
N ALA A 308 -29.34 -14.93 4.27
CA ALA A 308 -29.98 -15.26 5.54
C ALA A 308 -28.97 -15.48 6.69
N ALA A 309 -27.72 -15.81 6.38
CA ALA A 309 -26.67 -15.94 7.36
C ALA A 309 -26.34 -14.63 8.09
N LEU A 310 -26.54 -13.47 7.47
CA LEU A 310 -26.37 -12.16 8.10
C LEU A 310 -27.43 -11.87 9.16
N LEU A 311 -28.64 -12.41 8.98
CA LEU A 311 -29.81 -12.14 9.84
C LEU A 311 -29.93 -13.14 10.99
N ARG A 312 -28.93 -14.00 11.20
CA ARG A 312 -28.94 -14.95 12.31
C ARG A 312 -28.69 -14.26 13.65
N PRO A 313 -29.26 -14.79 14.76
CA PRO A 313 -28.96 -14.29 16.10
C PRO A 313 -27.44 -14.22 16.38
N GLY A 314 -27.02 -13.13 16.99
CA GLY A 314 -25.61 -12.84 17.26
C GLY A 314 -24.89 -12.07 16.13
N ARG A 315 -25.59 -11.72 15.04
CA ARG A 315 -25.12 -10.88 13.94
C ARG A 315 -26.00 -9.65 13.81
N PHE A 316 -26.73 -9.48 12.68
CA PHE A 316 -27.75 -8.44 12.57
C PHE A 316 -29.09 -8.98 13.11
N ASP A 317 -29.14 -9.14 14.41
CA ASP A 317 -30.30 -9.69 15.11
C ASP A 317 -31.43 -8.66 15.32
N ARG A 318 -31.12 -7.37 15.17
CA ARG A 318 -32.13 -6.31 15.11
C ARG A 318 -32.28 -5.78 13.71
N GLN A 319 -33.54 -5.65 13.28
CA GLN A 319 -33.89 -5.02 12.01
C GLN A 319 -34.75 -3.79 12.30
N VAL A 320 -34.21 -2.61 12.00
CA VAL A 320 -34.88 -1.32 12.23
C VAL A 320 -35.33 -0.78 10.88
N THR A 321 -36.64 -0.57 10.74
CA THR A 321 -37.21 -0.05 9.52
C THR A 321 -37.27 1.47 9.54
N VAL A 322 -36.56 2.10 8.60
CA VAL A 322 -36.59 3.55 8.39
C VAL A 322 -37.44 3.85 7.16
N GLY A 323 -38.73 4.03 7.38
CA GLY A 323 -39.71 4.29 6.34
C GLY A 323 -39.67 5.71 5.79
N LEU A 324 -40.55 5.98 4.82
CA LEU A 324 -40.80 7.36 4.38
C LEU A 324 -41.54 8.12 5.50
N PRO A 325 -41.22 9.41 5.70
CA PRO A 325 -41.86 10.18 6.78
C PRO A 325 -43.34 10.43 6.50
N ASP A 326 -44.14 10.40 7.54
CA ASP A 326 -45.53 10.85 7.53
C ASP A 326 -45.62 12.37 7.39
N VAL A 327 -46.83 12.94 7.38
CA VAL A 327 -47.02 14.41 7.22
C VAL A 327 -46.32 15.18 8.32
N LYS A 328 -46.39 14.71 9.59
CA LYS A 328 -45.75 15.36 10.74
C LYS A 328 -44.23 15.23 10.65
N GLY A 329 -43.76 14.05 10.28
CA GLY A 329 -42.33 13.81 10.04
C GLY A 329 -41.76 14.70 8.97
N ARG A 330 -42.49 14.92 7.84
CA ARG A 330 -42.07 15.85 6.79
C ARG A 330 -42.03 17.29 7.28
N GLU A 331 -43.01 17.72 8.07
CA GLU A 331 -43.00 19.04 8.70
C GLU A 331 -41.79 19.22 9.62
N HIS A 332 -41.46 18.24 10.46
CA HIS A 332 -40.27 18.29 11.31
C HIS A 332 -38.97 18.33 10.49
N ILE A 333 -38.82 17.50 9.44
CA ILE A 333 -37.64 17.51 8.56
C ILE A 333 -37.48 18.88 7.88
N LEU A 334 -38.56 19.43 7.34
CA LEU A 334 -38.53 20.75 6.72
C LEU A 334 -38.12 21.83 7.71
N ASN A 335 -38.64 21.82 8.97
CA ASN A 335 -38.24 22.77 9.99
C ASN A 335 -36.73 22.70 10.33
N VAL A 336 -36.17 21.50 10.40
CA VAL A 336 -34.73 21.30 10.64
C VAL A 336 -33.88 21.89 9.50
N HIS A 337 -34.33 21.75 8.24
CA HIS A 337 -33.60 22.28 7.09
C HIS A 337 -33.81 23.76 6.91
N MET A 338 -35.04 24.26 7.08
CA MET A 338 -35.38 25.67 6.96
C MET A 338 -34.75 26.55 8.05
N GLY A 339 -34.48 25.99 9.23
CA GLY A 339 -33.73 26.70 10.28
C GLY A 339 -32.31 27.11 9.88
N LYS A 340 -31.78 26.61 8.76
CA LYS A 340 -30.44 26.92 8.20
C LYS A 340 -30.49 27.93 7.04
N VAL A 341 -31.67 28.27 6.56
CA VAL A 341 -31.89 29.12 5.38
C VAL A 341 -32.79 30.29 5.73
N PRO A 342 -32.51 31.53 5.28
CA PRO A 342 -33.42 32.65 5.45
C PRO A 342 -34.65 32.42 4.59
N ALA A 343 -35.75 31.97 5.22
CA ALA A 343 -37.05 31.85 4.54
C ALA A 343 -37.85 33.14 4.66
N ALA A 344 -38.72 33.40 3.65
CA ALA A 344 -39.65 34.51 3.73
C ALA A 344 -40.77 34.24 4.76
N ASP A 345 -41.33 35.28 5.34
CA ASP A 345 -42.31 35.19 6.44
C ASP A 345 -43.66 34.56 6.00
N ASP A 346 -43.92 34.47 4.73
CA ASP A 346 -45.14 33.89 4.13
C ASP A 346 -45.03 32.38 3.85
N VAL A 347 -43.86 31.76 4.13
CA VAL A 347 -43.63 30.32 3.91
C VAL A 347 -44.17 29.52 5.08
N GLU A 348 -45.29 28.83 4.84
CA GLU A 348 -45.88 27.94 5.82
C GLU A 348 -45.40 26.47 5.57
N VAL A 349 -44.53 25.97 6.42
CA VAL A 349 -43.93 24.61 6.35
C VAL A 349 -45.00 23.51 6.31
N LYS A 350 -46.09 23.71 7.02
CA LYS A 350 -47.24 22.76 7.09
C LYS A 350 -47.86 22.49 5.72
N TYR A 351 -48.08 23.52 4.91
CA TYR A 351 -48.64 23.35 3.55
C TYR A 351 -47.66 22.64 2.62
N ILE A 352 -46.35 22.94 2.77
CA ILE A 352 -45.32 22.23 2.00
C ILE A 352 -45.30 20.76 2.37
N ALA A 353 -45.37 20.43 3.67
CA ALA A 353 -45.42 19.06 4.13
C ALA A 353 -46.65 18.28 3.63
N GLN A 354 -47.80 18.94 3.55
CA GLN A 354 -49.01 18.37 2.98
C GLN A 354 -48.91 18.16 1.47
N GLY A 355 -48.23 19.07 0.77
CA GLY A 355 -48.05 19.03 -0.67
C GLY A 355 -47.00 18.08 -1.20
N THR A 356 -46.22 17.43 -0.29
CA THR A 356 -45.09 16.54 -0.64
C THR A 356 -45.31 15.09 -0.22
N PRO A 357 -46.42 14.41 -0.56
CA PRO A 357 -46.64 13.01 -0.22
C PRO A 357 -45.59 12.13 -0.91
N GLY A 358 -45.04 11.17 -0.15
CA GLY A 358 -44.04 10.21 -0.66
C GLY A 358 -42.59 10.73 -0.76
N PHE A 359 -42.33 11.98 -0.39
CA PHE A 359 -40.96 12.52 -0.36
C PHE A 359 -40.17 11.90 0.78
N SER A 360 -38.93 11.53 0.45
CA SER A 360 -37.95 11.13 1.44
C SER A 360 -37.33 12.35 2.15
N GLY A 361 -36.58 12.12 3.22
CA GLY A 361 -35.83 13.19 3.88
C GLY A 361 -34.85 13.92 2.97
N ALA A 362 -34.22 13.19 2.03
CA ALA A 362 -33.31 13.78 1.06
C ALA A 362 -34.05 14.64 0.02
N ASP A 363 -35.25 14.23 -0.39
CA ASP A 363 -36.08 15.02 -1.34
C ASP A 363 -36.52 16.35 -0.69
N LEU A 364 -36.91 16.29 0.60
CA LEU A 364 -37.27 17.48 1.38
C LEU A 364 -36.10 18.41 1.63
N ALA A 365 -34.90 17.84 1.89
CA ALA A 365 -33.68 18.64 2.04
C ALA A 365 -33.28 19.34 0.74
N ASN A 366 -33.57 18.72 -0.41
CA ASN A 366 -33.28 19.29 -1.73
C ASN A 366 -34.33 20.32 -2.16
N LEU A 367 -35.53 20.29 -1.58
CA LEU A 367 -36.59 21.24 -1.81
C LEU A 367 -36.31 22.59 -1.12
N VAL A 368 -35.67 22.59 0.02
CA VAL A 368 -35.27 23.77 0.78
C VAL A 368 -33.98 24.38 0.21
#